data_37c29cfd4ae7bd56b81fa5131cdd787d
#
_entry.id   37c29cfd4ae7bd56b81fa5131cdd787d
#
_cell.length_a   1.000
_cell.length_b   1.000
_cell.length_c   1.000
_cell.angle_alpha   90.00
_cell.angle_beta   90.00
_cell.angle_gamma   90.00
#
_symmetry.space_group_name_H-M   'P 1'
#
loop_
_entity.id
_entity.type
_entity.pdbx_description
1 polymer ?
#
loop_
_entity_poly.entity_id
_entity_poly.type
_entity_poly.pdbx_seq_one_letter_code
_entity_poly.pdbx_strand_id
1 'polypeptide(L)'
;MRRIVGVEDYFDAGVELLVTQGPGAIKVGTLCAALGVTTGSFYGYFASLDDFVTRLLTTRLSRPNRRLLELAASDETPEAIMAQLRELLDLVPHDAEAALRAWASSRAVAAALQFRLDEERGAALAAILCKIVPADESDRLAEVAMALLIGYQHLYSDTGPADRNSLFGQFEAMVRAHQI
;
A
#
# COMPACT_ATOMS: atom_id res chain seq x y z
N MET A 1 24.02 -13.49 22.93
CA MET A 1 22.59 -13.75 23.24
C MET A 1 21.87 -13.96 21.91
N ARG A 2 21.25 -15.12 21.67
CA ARG A 2 20.56 -15.42 20.39
C ARG A 2 19.29 -14.57 20.34
N ARG A 3 19.17 -13.65 19.39
CA ARG A 3 17.94 -12.85 19.19
C ARG A 3 16.78 -13.81 18.94
N ILE A 4 15.68 -13.64 19.67
CA ILE A 4 14.46 -14.42 19.43
C ILE A 4 13.79 -13.80 18.21
N VAL A 5 13.66 -14.57 17.14
CA VAL A 5 12.95 -14.16 15.91
C VAL A 5 11.46 -14.22 16.18
N GLY A 6 10.77 -13.10 15.98
CA GLY A 6 9.32 -12.96 16.14
C GLY A 6 8.58 -12.76 14.80
N VAL A 7 7.27 -12.58 14.88
CA VAL A 7 6.38 -12.36 13.71
C VAL A 7 6.82 -11.16 12.87
N GLU A 8 7.22 -10.06 13.52
CA GLU A 8 7.66 -8.84 12.85
C GLU A 8 8.93 -9.05 12.03
N ASP A 9 9.88 -9.86 12.53
CA ASP A 9 11.10 -10.19 11.78
C ASP A 9 10.77 -10.94 10.48
N TYR A 10 9.77 -11.84 10.54
CA TYR A 10 9.28 -12.52 9.33
C TYR A 10 8.62 -11.57 8.35
N PHE A 11 7.87 -10.58 8.84
CA PHE A 11 7.25 -9.58 7.97
C PHE A 11 8.30 -8.68 7.32
N ASP A 12 9.29 -8.22 8.06
CA ASP A 12 10.39 -7.41 7.53
C ASP A 12 11.18 -8.19 6.46
N ALA A 13 11.55 -9.44 6.76
CA ALA A 13 12.22 -10.32 5.78
C ALA A 13 11.34 -10.59 4.55
N GLY A 14 10.03 -10.74 4.73
CA GLY A 14 9.08 -10.93 3.64
C GLY A 14 8.98 -9.71 2.71
N VAL A 15 8.91 -8.52 3.26
CA VAL A 15 8.92 -7.26 2.48
C VAL A 15 10.25 -7.11 1.74
N GLU A 16 11.38 -7.31 2.42
CA GLU A 16 12.72 -7.22 1.82
C GLU A 16 12.88 -8.20 0.65
N LEU A 17 12.51 -9.47 0.84
CA LEU A 17 12.56 -10.48 -0.22
C LEU A 17 11.64 -10.13 -1.39
N LEU A 18 10.43 -9.62 -1.09
CA LEU A 18 9.48 -9.24 -2.12
C LEU A 18 10.02 -8.10 -3.00
N VAL A 19 10.60 -7.08 -2.38
CA VAL A 19 11.15 -5.90 -3.07
C VAL A 19 12.44 -6.26 -3.82
N THR A 20 13.37 -7.00 -3.20
CA THR A 20 14.71 -7.21 -3.76
C THR A 20 14.79 -8.39 -4.73
N GLN A 21 13.97 -9.44 -4.54
CA GLN A 21 14.05 -10.68 -5.30
C GLN A 21 12.73 -11.04 -6.00
N GLY A 22 11.69 -10.26 -5.74
CA GLY A 22 10.37 -10.45 -6.31
C GLY A 22 9.55 -11.58 -5.64
N PRO A 23 8.31 -11.78 -6.13
CA PRO A 23 7.33 -12.68 -5.51
C PRO A 23 7.75 -14.16 -5.48
N GLY A 24 8.58 -14.59 -6.42
CA GLY A 24 9.10 -15.96 -6.47
C GLY A 24 10.00 -16.34 -5.29
N ALA A 25 10.57 -15.36 -4.60
CA ALA A 25 11.41 -15.56 -3.41
C ALA A 25 10.60 -15.83 -2.13
N ILE A 26 9.30 -15.51 -2.11
CA ILE A 26 8.45 -15.71 -0.93
C ILE A 26 8.10 -17.19 -0.77
N LYS A 27 8.99 -17.90 -0.10
CA LYS A 27 8.88 -19.33 0.25
C LYS A 27 9.31 -19.52 1.69
N VAL A 28 8.73 -20.50 2.37
CA VAL A 28 9.07 -20.81 3.78
C VAL A 28 10.58 -21.02 3.97
N GLY A 29 11.22 -21.77 3.06
CA GLY A 29 12.66 -22.02 3.12
C GLY A 29 13.50 -20.75 2.98
N THR A 30 13.14 -19.86 2.06
CA THR A 30 13.86 -18.59 1.82
C THR A 30 13.71 -17.64 3.00
N LEU A 31 12.49 -17.50 3.55
CA LEU A 31 12.21 -16.71 4.75
C LEU A 31 13.03 -17.21 5.96
N CYS A 32 13.02 -18.53 6.18
CA CYS A 32 13.79 -19.13 7.27
C CYS A 32 15.30 -18.97 7.08
N ALA A 33 15.80 -19.10 5.85
CA ALA A 33 17.22 -18.88 5.55
C ALA A 33 17.64 -17.42 5.80
N ALA A 34 16.83 -16.45 5.38
CA ALA A 34 17.08 -15.03 5.62
C ALA A 34 17.18 -14.69 7.11
N LEU A 35 16.38 -15.37 7.95
CA LEU A 35 16.33 -15.15 9.40
C LEU A 35 17.27 -16.07 10.20
N GLY A 36 17.93 -17.03 9.56
CA GLY A 36 18.79 -18.01 10.22
C GLY A 36 18.03 -18.95 11.17
N VAL A 37 16.79 -19.30 10.83
CA VAL A 37 15.93 -20.18 11.63
C VAL A 37 15.50 -21.43 10.87
N THR A 38 14.88 -22.38 11.56
CA THR A 38 14.33 -23.61 10.96
C THR A 38 12.92 -23.40 10.44
N THR A 39 12.46 -24.25 9.52
CA THR A 39 11.06 -24.25 9.05
C THR A 39 10.05 -24.51 10.17
N GLY A 40 10.44 -25.27 11.20
CA GLY A 40 9.63 -25.45 12.41
C GLY A 40 9.36 -24.13 13.15
N SER A 41 10.31 -23.19 13.12
CA SER A 41 10.11 -21.84 13.69
C SER A 41 9.02 -21.08 12.94
N PHE A 42 9.00 -21.17 11.60
CA PHE A 42 7.96 -20.54 10.79
C PHE A 42 6.56 -21.07 11.13
N TYR A 43 6.41 -22.39 11.17
CA TYR A 43 5.13 -23.05 11.48
C TYR A 43 4.68 -22.88 12.94
N GLY A 44 5.56 -22.40 13.82
CA GLY A 44 5.20 -21.95 15.16
C GLY A 44 4.41 -20.63 15.18
N TYR A 45 4.53 -19.82 14.10
CA TYR A 45 3.86 -18.51 13.99
C TYR A 45 2.75 -18.49 12.93
N PHE A 46 2.87 -19.28 11.86
CA PHE A 46 1.99 -19.25 10.70
C PHE A 46 1.50 -20.65 10.35
N ALA A 47 0.19 -20.79 10.14
CA ALA A 47 -0.41 -22.06 9.77
C ALA A 47 0.01 -22.52 8.35
N SER A 48 0.28 -21.58 7.46
CA SER A 48 0.69 -21.82 6.08
C SER A 48 1.42 -20.61 5.50
N LEU A 49 1.98 -20.77 4.29
CA LEU A 49 2.52 -19.63 3.55
C LEU A 49 1.42 -18.62 3.19
N ASP A 50 0.19 -19.08 2.90
CA ASP A 50 -0.93 -18.18 2.62
C ASP A 50 -1.39 -17.40 3.85
N ASP A 51 -1.36 -18.01 5.04
CA ASP A 51 -1.59 -17.32 6.31
C ASP A 51 -0.52 -16.23 6.54
N PHE A 52 0.75 -16.56 6.34
CA PHE A 52 1.84 -15.58 6.40
C PHE A 52 1.60 -14.42 5.44
N VAL A 53 1.30 -14.71 4.15
CA VAL A 53 1.04 -13.69 3.12
C VAL A 53 -0.12 -12.80 3.53
N THR A 54 -1.23 -13.39 3.95
CA THR A 54 -2.41 -12.64 4.40
C THR A 54 -2.06 -11.68 5.53
N ARG A 55 -1.38 -12.18 6.57
CA ARG A 55 -1.01 -11.37 7.74
C ARG A 55 0.04 -10.32 7.40
N LEU A 56 1.03 -10.63 6.56
CA LEU A 56 2.01 -9.67 6.07
C LEU A 56 1.31 -8.49 5.39
N LEU A 57 0.45 -8.78 4.41
CA LEU A 57 -0.21 -7.76 3.60
C LEU A 57 -1.17 -6.91 4.42
N THR A 58 -2.00 -7.55 5.26
CA THR A 58 -2.92 -6.82 6.14
C THR A 58 -2.22 -5.98 7.20
N THR A 59 -1.04 -6.38 7.67
CA THR A 59 -0.30 -5.64 8.69
C THR A 59 0.53 -4.50 8.10
N ARG A 60 1.23 -4.74 6.99
CA ARG A 60 2.19 -3.77 6.42
C ARG A 60 1.56 -2.81 5.42
N LEU A 61 0.62 -3.27 4.60
CA LEU A 61 0.05 -2.47 3.51
C LEU A 61 -1.29 -1.80 3.85
N SER A 62 -1.97 -2.19 4.93
CA SER A 62 -3.23 -1.53 5.34
C SER A 62 -3.02 -0.20 6.08
N ARG A 63 -1.79 0.11 6.50
CA ARG A 63 -1.51 1.33 7.28
C ARG A 63 -1.87 2.62 6.54
N PRO A 64 -1.50 2.81 5.26
CA PRO A 64 -1.92 3.99 4.50
C PRO A 64 -3.44 4.08 4.37
N ASN A 65 -4.13 2.96 4.10
CA ASN A 65 -5.59 2.93 3.99
C ASN A 65 -6.28 3.35 5.30
N ARG A 66 -5.77 2.90 6.45
CA ARG A 66 -6.31 3.31 7.75
C ARG A 66 -6.21 4.82 7.95
N ARG A 67 -5.09 5.43 7.58
CA ARG A 67 -4.92 6.88 7.65
C ARG A 67 -5.88 7.63 6.71
N LEU A 68 -6.13 7.10 5.52
CA LEU A 68 -7.15 7.66 4.63
C LEU A 68 -8.55 7.59 5.25
N LEU A 69 -8.90 6.48 5.89
CA LEU A 69 -10.19 6.35 6.59
C LEU A 69 -10.32 7.34 7.77
N GLU A 70 -9.24 7.53 8.53
CA GLU A 70 -9.20 8.54 9.61
C GLU A 70 -9.43 9.95 9.04
N LEU A 71 -8.78 10.28 7.91
CA LEU A 71 -8.95 11.56 7.22
C LEU A 71 -10.36 11.71 6.62
N ALA A 72 -10.92 10.65 6.07
CA ALA A 72 -12.31 10.65 5.59
C ALA A 72 -13.31 10.94 6.69
N ALA A 73 -13.04 10.52 7.93
CA ALA A 73 -13.87 10.77 9.10
C ALA A 73 -13.60 12.10 9.82
N SER A 74 -12.54 12.84 9.46
CA SER A 74 -12.18 14.12 10.11
C SER A 74 -13.04 15.28 9.61
N ASP A 75 -13.07 16.37 10.38
CA ASP A 75 -13.73 17.64 10.00
C ASP A 75 -12.68 18.70 9.59
N GLU A 76 -11.62 18.27 8.90
CA GLU A 76 -10.55 19.13 8.44
C GLU A 76 -10.98 20.05 7.27
N THR A 77 -10.27 21.16 7.13
CA THR A 77 -10.47 22.07 5.97
C THR A 77 -9.94 21.46 4.69
N PRO A 78 -10.45 21.89 3.50
CA PRO A 78 -9.94 21.42 2.20
C PRO A 78 -8.41 21.51 2.06
N GLU A 79 -7.82 22.62 2.52
CA GLU A 79 -6.37 22.83 2.46
C GLU A 79 -5.61 21.84 3.37
N ALA A 80 -6.12 21.61 4.59
CA ALA A 80 -5.54 20.63 5.50
C ALA A 80 -5.66 19.20 4.97
N ILE A 81 -6.80 18.86 4.37
CA ILE A 81 -7.02 17.58 3.71
C ILE A 81 -5.98 17.35 2.60
N MET A 82 -5.80 18.33 1.70
CA MET A 82 -4.83 18.21 0.60
C MET A 82 -3.39 18.07 1.11
N ALA A 83 -3.03 18.80 2.17
CA ALA A 83 -1.72 18.68 2.81
C ALA A 83 -1.51 17.28 3.40
N GLN A 84 -2.50 16.74 4.11
CA GLN A 84 -2.44 15.40 4.69
C GLN A 84 -2.42 14.30 3.60
N LEU A 85 -3.15 14.45 2.50
CA LEU A 85 -3.07 13.52 1.36
C LEU A 85 -1.67 13.48 0.76
N ARG A 86 -0.98 14.62 0.69
CA ARG A 86 0.42 14.68 0.24
C ARG A 86 1.36 13.91 1.20
N GLU A 87 1.22 14.13 2.51
CA GLU A 87 1.99 13.41 3.53
C GLU A 87 1.72 11.90 3.47
N LEU A 88 0.46 11.51 3.29
CA LEU A 88 0.07 10.11 3.16
C LEU A 88 0.69 9.43 1.95
N LEU A 89 0.84 10.14 0.83
CA LEU A 89 1.50 9.63 -0.36
C LEU A 89 2.96 9.25 -0.07
N ASP A 90 3.66 10.00 0.80
CA ASP A 90 5.03 9.70 1.22
C ASP A 90 5.12 8.49 2.17
N LEU A 91 4.02 8.14 2.83
CA LEU A 91 3.96 6.97 3.72
C LEU A 91 3.62 5.66 2.99
N VAL A 92 3.18 5.72 1.73
CA VAL A 92 2.89 4.54 0.92
C VAL A 92 4.22 3.81 0.63
N PRO A 93 4.33 2.51 0.96
CA PRO A 93 5.52 1.72 0.61
C PRO A 93 5.46 1.32 -0.88
N HIS A 94 5.73 2.26 -1.77
CA HIS A 94 5.51 2.12 -3.22
C HIS A 94 6.15 0.88 -3.82
N ASP A 95 7.42 0.57 -3.46
CA ASP A 95 8.12 -0.60 -4.00
C ASP A 95 7.49 -1.92 -3.53
N ALA A 96 7.05 -1.97 -2.26
CA ALA A 96 6.37 -3.13 -1.72
C ALA A 96 4.98 -3.33 -2.34
N GLU A 97 4.24 -2.24 -2.59
CA GLU A 97 2.94 -2.30 -3.28
C GLU A 97 3.11 -2.68 -4.75
N ALA A 98 4.12 -2.15 -5.45
CA ALA A 98 4.43 -2.55 -6.83
C ALA A 98 4.77 -4.05 -6.92
N ALA A 99 5.61 -4.54 -6.01
CA ALA A 99 5.96 -5.95 -5.93
C ALA A 99 4.75 -6.85 -5.58
N LEU A 100 3.84 -6.36 -4.72
CA LEU A 100 2.58 -7.04 -4.42
C LEU A 100 1.68 -7.13 -5.66
N ARG A 101 1.53 -6.04 -6.43
CA ARG A 101 0.75 -6.05 -7.67
C ARG A 101 1.32 -7.05 -8.69
N ALA A 102 2.64 -7.10 -8.82
CA ALA A 102 3.28 -8.13 -9.63
C ALA A 102 2.99 -9.54 -9.11
N TRP A 103 2.94 -9.74 -7.81
CA TRP A 103 2.61 -11.04 -7.20
C TRP A 103 1.14 -11.43 -7.38
N ALA A 104 0.23 -10.46 -7.33
CA ALA A 104 -1.20 -10.66 -7.54
C ALA A 104 -1.52 -11.29 -8.91
N SER A 105 -0.70 -11.04 -9.93
CA SER A 105 -0.86 -11.64 -11.25
C SER A 105 -0.71 -13.18 -11.27
N SER A 106 -0.07 -13.77 -10.26
CA SER A 106 0.26 -15.20 -10.18
C SER A 106 -0.25 -15.91 -8.92
N ARG A 107 -0.82 -15.19 -7.95
CA ARG A 107 -1.26 -15.74 -6.67
C ARG A 107 -2.62 -15.19 -6.24
N ALA A 108 -3.64 -16.06 -6.21
CA ALA A 108 -5.02 -15.68 -5.91
C ALA A 108 -5.19 -14.97 -4.55
N VAL A 109 -4.47 -15.41 -3.50
CA VAL A 109 -4.50 -14.74 -2.18
C VAL A 109 -4.00 -13.30 -2.27
N ALA A 110 -2.89 -13.07 -2.97
CA ALA A 110 -2.35 -11.72 -3.16
C ALA A 110 -3.30 -10.85 -4.00
N ALA A 111 -3.91 -11.42 -5.06
CA ALA A 111 -4.88 -10.74 -5.91
C ALA A 111 -6.13 -10.29 -5.12
N ALA A 112 -6.70 -11.18 -4.31
CA ALA A 112 -7.87 -10.87 -3.50
C ALA A 112 -7.60 -9.78 -2.46
N LEU A 113 -6.42 -9.81 -1.84
CA LEU A 113 -6.00 -8.80 -0.86
C LEU A 113 -5.72 -7.46 -1.52
N GLN A 114 -5.01 -7.45 -2.66
CA GLN A 114 -4.75 -6.23 -3.43
C GLN A 114 -6.05 -5.57 -3.89
N PHE A 115 -6.98 -6.35 -4.42
CA PHE A 115 -8.29 -5.85 -4.83
C PHE A 115 -9.02 -5.15 -3.68
N ARG A 116 -9.08 -5.78 -2.50
CA ARG A 116 -9.71 -5.18 -1.32
C ARG A 116 -9.03 -3.89 -0.86
N LEU A 117 -7.70 -3.87 -0.84
CA LEU A 117 -6.93 -2.68 -0.46
C LEU A 117 -7.20 -1.52 -1.42
N ASP A 118 -7.31 -1.80 -2.72
CA ASP A 118 -7.60 -0.79 -3.74
C ASP A 118 -9.05 -0.28 -3.64
N GLU A 119 -10.04 -1.17 -3.41
CA GLU A 119 -11.43 -0.76 -3.17
C GLU A 119 -11.56 0.13 -1.92
N GLU A 120 -10.97 -0.29 -0.80
CA GLU A 120 -10.99 0.49 0.45
C GLU A 120 -10.35 1.87 0.25
N ARG A 121 -9.23 1.94 -0.47
CA ARG A 121 -8.51 3.18 -0.77
C ARG A 121 -9.34 4.09 -1.67
N GLY A 122 -9.90 3.56 -2.75
CA GLY A 122 -10.75 4.31 -3.67
C GLY A 122 -11.97 4.90 -2.98
N ALA A 123 -12.67 4.09 -2.18
CA ALA A 123 -13.83 4.55 -1.40
C ALA A 123 -13.46 5.64 -0.38
N ALA A 124 -12.33 5.49 0.32
CA ALA A 124 -11.85 6.50 1.26
C ALA A 124 -11.48 7.82 0.55
N LEU A 125 -10.80 7.74 -0.62
CA LEU A 125 -10.49 8.92 -1.43
C LEU A 125 -11.74 9.62 -1.92
N ALA A 126 -12.76 8.91 -2.42
CA ALA A 126 -14.02 9.50 -2.84
C ALA A 126 -14.71 10.23 -1.67
N ALA A 127 -14.76 9.61 -0.48
CA ALA A 127 -15.32 10.22 0.71
C ALA A 127 -14.56 11.48 1.17
N ILE A 128 -13.23 11.49 1.03
CA ILE A 128 -12.39 12.66 1.32
C ILE A 128 -12.69 13.77 0.31
N LEU A 129 -12.67 13.46 -0.98
CA LEU A 129 -12.84 14.42 -2.07
C LEU A 129 -14.25 15.03 -2.08
N CYS A 130 -15.28 14.29 -1.67
CA CYS A 130 -16.65 14.79 -1.51
C CYS A 130 -16.78 15.98 -0.54
N LYS A 131 -15.76 16.22 0.29
CA LYS A 131 -15.67 17.40 1.18
C LYS A 131 -15.09 18.64 0.49
N ILE A 132 -14.51 18.47 -0.70
CA ILE A 132 -13.74 19.51 -1.40
C ILE A 132 -14.39 19.88 -2.75
N VAL A 133 -14.96 18.88 -3.43
CA VAL A 133 -15.55 19.01 -4.77
C VAL A 133 -16.97 18.49 -4.77
N PRO A 134 -17.80 18.84 -5.81
CA PRO A 134 -19.15 18.27 -5.96
C PRO A 134 -19.13 16.74 -5.98
N ALA A 135 -20.20 16.12 -5.47
CA ALA A 135 -20.27 14.68 -5.29
C ALA A 135 -20.12 13.86 -6.59
N ASP A 136 -20.60 14.41 -7.71
CA ASP A 136 -20.46 13.79 -9.04
C ASP A 136 -19.02 13.82 -9.59
N GLU A 137 -18.18 14.72 -9.07
CA GLU A 137 -16.76 14.81 -9.43
C GLU A 137 -15.87 14.01 -8.44
N SER A 138 -16.33 13.78 -7.23
CA SER A 138 -15.51 13.12 -6.19
C SER A 138 -15.11 11.68 -6.58
N ASP A 139 -16.04 10.89 -7.10
CA ASP A 139 -15.78 9.51 -7.55
C ASP A 139 -14.79 9.49 -8.72
N ARG A 140 -14.99 10.38 -9.71
CA ARG A 140 -14.11 10.48 -10.88
C ARG A 140 -12.69 10.88 -10.50
N LEU A 141 -12.54 11.85 -9.61
CA LEU A 141 -11.22 12.26 -9.11
C LEU A 141 -10.57 11.19 -8.24
N ALA A 142 -11.34 10.43 -7.48
CA ALA A 142 -10.82 9.28 -6.74
C ALA A 142 -10.29 8.19 -7.69
N GLU A 143 -11.00 7.88 -8.78
CA GLU A 143 -10.52 6.97 -9.82
C GLU A 143 -9.23 7.48 -10.48
N VAL A 144 -9.14 8.78 -10.77
CA VAL A 144 -7.92 9.39 -11.32
C VAL A 144 -6.76 9.28 -10.32
N ALA A 145 -7.00 9.58 -9.03
CA ALA A 145 -5.97 9.43 -7.99
C ALA A 145 -5.44 7.99 -7.90
N MET A 146 -6.34 7.01 -7.94
CA MET A 146 -5.97 5.60 -7.95
C MET A 146 -5.19 5.22 -9.20
N ALA A 147 -5.62 5.67 -10.37
CA ALA A 147 -4.91 5.41 -11.63
C ALA A 147 -3.50 6.03 -11.64
N LEU A 148 -3.33 7.25 -11.12
CA LEU A 148 -2.03 7.90 -10.99
C LEU A 148 -1.12 7.14 -10.00
N LEU A 149 -1.64 6.72 -8.85
CA LEU A 149 -0.88 5.95 -7.86
C LEU A 149 -0.41 4.61 -8.43
N ILE A 150 -1.32 3.85 -9.05
CA ILE A 150 -1.01 2.55 -9.65
C ILE A 150 -0.04 2.71 -10.83
N GLY A 151 -0.28 3.71 -11.69
CA GLY A 151 0.61 4.03 -12.80
C GLY A 151 2.01 4.40 -12.34
N TYR A 152 2.12 5.24 -11.30
CA TYR A 152 3.40 5.59 -10.69
C TYR A 152 4.14 4.34 -10.18
N GLN A 153 3.47 3.47 -9.43
CA GLN A 153 4.06 2.24 -8.91
C GLN A 153 4.54 1.28 -10.00
N HIS A 154 3.89 1.28 -11.17
CA HIS A 154 4.26 0.41 -12.30
C HIS A 154 5.40 0.98 -13.17
N LEU A 155 5.40 2.30 -13.37
CA LEU A 155 6.30 2.95 -14.33
C LEU A 155 7.56 3.50 -13.67
N TYR A 156 7.50 3.83 -12.38
CA TYR A 156 8.50 4.65 -11.71
C TYR A 156 8.94 4.12 -10.35
N SER A 157 8.86 2.82 -10.11
CA SER A 157 9.32 2.19 -8.85
C SER A 157 10.77 2.54 -8.51
N ASP A 158 11.62 2.75 -9.54
CA ASP A 158 13.03 3.11 -9.38
C ASP A 158 13.29 4.63 -9.43
N THR A 159 12.26 5.47 -9.62
CA THR A 159 12.41 6.92 -9.70
C THR A 159 12.13 7.60 -8.36
N GLY A 160 12.82 8.70 -8.12
CA GLY A 160 12.80 9.36 -6.83
C GLY A 160 11.52 10.14 -6.52
N PRO A 161 11.47 10.76 -5.33
CA PRO A 161 10.31 11.52 -4.83
C PRO A 161 9.86 12.68 -5.74
N ALA A 162 10.75 13.22 -6.58
CA ALA A 162 10.47 14.39 -7.42
C ALA A 162 9.36 14.14 -8.44
N ASP A 163 9.36 12.96 -9.10
CA ASP A 163 8.34 12.63 -10.09
C ASP A 163 6.97 12.38 -9.45
N ARG A 164 6.95 11.79 -8.26
CA ARG A 164 5.75 11.59 -7.45
C ARG A 164 5.11 12.93 -7.07
N ASN A 165 5.90 13.89 -6.60
CA ASN A 165 5.43 15.21 -6.24
C ASN A 165 4.87 15.98 -7.42
N SER A 166 5.45 15.80 -8.61
CA SER A 166 4.95 16.38 -9.85
C SER A 166 3.57 15.84 -10.22
N LEU A 167 3.38 14.50 -10.16
CA LEU A 167 2.09 13.85 -10.42
C LEU A 167 1.03 14.28 -9.41
N PHE A 168 1.39 14.32 -8.13
CA PHE A 168 0.48 14.79 -7.09
C PHE A 168 0.09 16.28 -7.30
N GLY A 169 1.04 17.13 -7.68
CA GLY A 169 0.75 18.54 -7.99
C GLY A 169 -0.23 18.72 -9.13
N GLN A 170 -0.18 17.87 -10.15
CA GLN A 170 -1.17 17.87 -11.25
C GLN A 170 -2.54 17.40 -10.77
N PHE A 171 -2.60 16.35 -9.97
CA PHE A 171 -3.83 15.90 -9.34
C PHE A 171 -4.45 16.99 -8.46
N GLU A 172 -3.63 17.65 -7.63
CA GLU A 172 -4.07 18.80 -6.81
C GLU A 172 -4.65 19.95 -7.65
N ALA A 173 -4.04 20.26 -8.79
CA ALA A 173 -4.56 21.25 -9.72
C ALA A 173 -5.92 20.84 -10.29
N MET A 174 -6.13 19.56 -10.59
CA MET A 174 -7.43 19.03 -11.03
C MET A 174 -8.49 19.19 -9.93
N VAL A 175 -8.17 18.84 -8.68
CA VAL A 175 -9.09 19.02 -7.54
C VAL A 175 -9.46 20.49 -7.38
N ARG A 176 -8.49 21.40 -7.41
CA ARG A 176 -8.73 22.85 -7.29
C ARG A 176 -9.63 23.41 -8.39
N ALA A 177 -9.54 22.89 -9.62
CA ALA A 177 -10.37 23.32 -10.73
C ALA A 177 -11.86 23.00 -10.55
N HIS A 178 -12.19 22.05 -9.64
CA HIS A 178 -13.57 21.62 -9.33
C HIS A 178 -13.98 21.97 -7.89
N GLN A 179 -13.15 22.71 -7.14
CA GLN A 179 -13.42 23.06 -5.74
C GLN A 179 -14.67 23.92 -5.60
N ILE A 180 -15.52 23.61 -4.62
CA ILE A 180 -16.76 24.34 -4.25
C ILE A 180 -16.52 25.45 -3.24
#